data_8fceeffa43bd4b94d3b04bc17210db39
#
_entry.id   8fceeffa43bd4b94d3b04bc17210db39
#
_cell.length_a   1.000
_cell.length_b   1.000
_cell.length_c   1.000
_cell.angle_alpha   90.00
_cell.angle_beta   90.00
_cell.angle_gamma   90.00
#
_symmetry.space_group_name_H-M   'P 1'
#
loop_
_entity.id
_entity.type
_entity.pdbx_description
1 polymer ?
#
loop_
_entity_poly.entity_id
_entity_poly.type
_entity_poly.pdbx_seq_one_letter_code
_entity_poly.pdbx_strand_id
1 'polypeptide(L)'
;MFRITTLNVNGIRSATRKGLTQWLEQSKPDVVCLQEVKADECDIPAESRPHGMRAWYHCATRRGYAGTALLTAKRPREVRLGFGSKEFDAEGRYV
;
A
#
# COMPACT_ATOMS: atom_id res chain seq x y z
N MET A 1 -10.90 4.75 18.96
CA MET A 1 -11.68 4.63 17.71
C MET A 1 -10.82 3.92 16.66
N PHE A 2 -11.38 2.96 15.95
CA PHE A 2 -10.70 2.29 14.85
C PHE A 2 -10.82 3.12 13.58
N ARG A 3 -9.68 3.43 12.95
CA ARG A 3 -9.64 4.32 11.78
C ARG A 3 -9.07 3.59 10.58
N ILE A 4 -9.83 3.56 9.49
CA ILE A 4 -9.39 3.00 8.21
C ILE A 4 -9.27 4.14 7.21
N THR A 5 -8.11 4.22 6.56
CA THR A 5 -7.86 5.21 5.51
C THR A 5 -7.70 4.48 4.18
N THR A 6 -8.36 4.97 3.16
CA THR A 6 -8.17 4.46 1.80
C THR A 6 -7.82 5.63 0.89
N LEU A 7 -6.85 5.44 0.01
CA LEU A 7 -6.30 6.53 -0.78
C LEU A 7 -5.69 6.02 -2.08
N ASN A 8 -6.07 6.64 -3.19
CA ASN A 8 -5.37 6.45 -4.45
C ASN A 8 -4.17 7.38 -4.47
N VAL A 9 -2.95 6.80 -4.47
CA VAL A 9 -1.72 7.58 -4.34
C VAL A 9 -1.13 8.00 -5.69
N ASN A 10 -1.63 7.43 -6.78
CA ASN A 10 -1.14 7.75 -8.13
C ASN A 10 0.40 7.73 -8.18
N GLY A 11 0.98 6.64 -7.73
CA GLY A 11 2.43 6.49 -7.62
C GLY A 11 2.93 6.76 -6.21
N ILE A 12 3.31 5.70 -5.49
CA ILE A 12 3.73 5.81 -4.09
C ILE A 12 5.00 6.63 -3.92
N ARG A 13 5.93 6.56 -4.88
CA ARG A 13 7.18 7.31 -4.80
C ARG A 13 6.92 8.82 -4.85
N SER A 14 6.05 9.25 -5.77
CA SER A 14 5.66 10.65 -5.88
C SER A 14 4.87 11.11 -4.65
N ALA A 15 3.92 10.30 -4.19
CA ALA A 15 3.12 10.62 -3.01
C ALA A 15 3.99 10.76 -1.77
N THR A 16 5.01 9.90 -1.62
CA THR A 16 5.95 9.97 -0.49
C THR A 16 6.71 11.29 -0.52
N ARG A 17 7.20 11.71 -1.68
CA ARG A 17 7.88 12.99 -1.81
C ARG A 17 6.96 14.18 -1.48
N LYS A 18 5.65 14.03 -1.72
CA LYS A 18 4.66 15.09 -1.45
C LYS A 18 4.14 15.10 -0.01
N GLY A 19 4.64 14.24 0.86
CA GLY A 19 4.31 14.25 2.28
C GLY A 19 3.33 13.19 2.75
N LEU A 20 3.13 12.11 1.98
CA LEU A 20 2.23 11.03 2.35
C LEU A 20 2.54 10.47 3.74
N THR A 21 3.82 10.16 4.01
CA THR A 21 4.22 9.53 5.27
C THR A 21 3.91 10.44 6.47
N GLN A 22 4.23 11.72 6.36
CA GLN A 22 3.97 12.69 7.42
C GLN A 22 2.47 12.83 7.69
N TRP A 23 1.67 12.85 6.62
CA TRP A 23 0.22 12.94 6.75
C TRP A 23 -0.35 11.70 7.45
N LEU A 24 0.14 10.51 7.09
CA LEU A 24 -0.28 9.27 7.75
C LEU A 24 0.11 9.24 9.22
N GLU A 25 1.33 9.70 9.56
CA GLU A 25 1.77 9.75 10.94
C GLU A 25 0.92 10.71 11.78
N GLN A 26 0.47 11.81 11.20
CA GLN A 26 -0.38 12.77 11.88
C GLN A 26 -1.81 12.27 12.05
N SER A 27 -2.36 11.61 11.05
CA SER A 27 -3.74 11.13 11.10
C SER A 27 -3.91 9.84 11.92
N LYS A 28 -2.83 9.11 12.15
CA LYS A 28 -2.77 7.89 13.01
C LYS A 28 -3.84 6.87 12.65
N PRO A 29 -3.86 6.39 11.40
CA PRO A 29 -4.82 5.34 11.01
C PRO A 29 -4.40 3.99 11.59
N ASP A 30 -5.38 3.11 11.81
CA ASP A 30 -5.12 1.72 12.20
C ASP A 30 -4.82 0.87 10.98
N VAL A 31 -5.50 1.14 9.86
CA VAL A 31 -5.32 0.45 8.59
C VAL A 31 -5.31 1.47 7.47
N VAL A 32 -4.38 1.28 6.52
CA VAL A 32 -4.30 2.12 5.32
C VAL A 32 -4.38 1.22 4.10
N CYS A 33 -5.29 1.54 3.19
CA CYS A 33 -5.42 0.84 1.91
C CYS A 33 -5.02 1.83 0.81
N LEU A 34 -3.98 1.49 0.06
CA LEU A 34 -3.47 2.34 -1.01
C LEU A 34 -3.75 1.70 -2.36
N GLN A 35 -4.19 2.51 -3.32
CA GLN A 35 -4.40 2.10 -4.70
C GLN A 35 -3.44 2.86 -5.61
N GLU A 36 -3.17 2.28 -6.78
CA GLU A 36 -2.27 2.84 -7.78
C GLU A 36 -0.88 3.13 -7.22
N VAL A 37 -0.31 2.12 -6.57
CA VAL A 37 1.05 2.20 -6.02
C VAL A 37 2.07 2.45 -7.13
N LYS A 38 1.89 1.84 -8.30
CA LYS A 38 2.68 2.07 -9.53
C LYS A 38 4.18 1.90 -9.33
N ALA A 39 4.57 0.93 -8.52
CA ALA A 39 5.96 0.61 -8.26
C ALA A 39 6.08 -0.86 -7.88
N ASP A 40 7.20 -1.48 -8.23
CA ASP A 40 7.50 -2.81 -7.73
C ASP A 40 7.95 -2.69 -6.27
N GLU A 41 7.79 -3.76 -5.50
CA GLU A 41 8.09 -3.71 -4.06
C GLU A 41 9.53 -3.24 -3.80
N CYS A 42 10.49 -3.68 -4.61
CA CYS A 42 11.89 -3.28 -4.46
C CYS A 42 12.15 -1.79 -4.76
N ASP A 43 11.23 -1.14 -5.49
CA ASP A 43 11.34 0.27 -5.84
C ASP A 43 10.58 1.18 -4.85
N ILE A 44 9.89 0.61 -3.88
CA ILE A 44 9.13 1.38 -2.90
C ILE A 44 10.07 1.87 -1.80
N PRO A 45 10.16 3.20 -1.60
CA PRO A 45 11.05 3.73 -0.55
C PRO A 45 10.65 3.22 0.85
N ALA A 46 11.63 2.91 1.68
CA ALA A 46 11.36 2.46 3.04
C ALA A 46 10.58 3.52 3.84
N GLU A 47 10.84 4.80 3.58
CA GLU A 47 10.15 5.91 4.23
C GLU A 47 8.69 6.06 3.83
N SER A 48 8.22 5.32 2.81
CA SER A 48 6.80 5.30 2.44
C SER A 48 5.94 4.64 3.52
N ARG A 49 6.56 3.83 4.37
CA ARG A 49 5.89 3.19 5.48
C ARG A 49 6.10 4.01 6.75
N PRO A 50 5.02 4.53 7.37
CA PRO A 50 5.15 5.25 8.63
C PRO A 50 5.78 4.39 9.72
N HIS A 51 6.49 5.04 10.64
CA HIS A 51 7.13 4.36 11.75
C HIS A 51 6.10 3.58 12.58
N GLY A 52 6.42 2.34 12.90
CA GLY A 52 5.53 1.48 13.68
C GLY A 52 4.47 0.75 12.89
N MET A 53 4.34 1.01 11.60
CA MET A 53 3.37 0.30 10.75
C MET A 53 4.04 -0.82 9.97
N ARG A 54 3.24 -1.84 9.65
CA ARG A 54 3.63 -2.94 8.78
C ARG A 54 2.99 -2.75 7.43
N ALA A 55 3.63 -3.22 6.37
CA ALA A 55 3.14 -3.01 5.02
C ALA A 55 3.20 -4.31 4.20
N TRP A 56 2.18 -4.51 3.38
CA TRP A 56 2.11 -5.58 2.39
C TRP A 56 1.75 -4.96 1.05
N TYR A 57 2.45 -5.39 -0.01
CA TYR A 57 2.27 -4.84 -1.35
C TYR A 57 1.88 -5.95 -2.29
N HIS A 58 0.88 -5.70 -3.14
CA HIS A 58 0.57 -6.56 -4.26
C HIS A 58 0.78 -5.76 -5.53
N CYS A 59 1.95 -5.92 -6.14
CA CYS A 59 2.34 -5.19 -7.33
C CYS A 59 1.84 -5.91 -8.59
N ALA A 60 1.50 -5.12 -9.61
CA ALA A 60 1.17 -5.70 -10.90
C ALA A 60 2.42 -6.30 -11.54
N THR A 61 2.23 -7.33 -12.40
CA THR A 61 3.32 -7.87 -13.18
C THR A 61 3.87 -6.84 -14.16
N ARG A 62 3.01 -5.98 -14.68
CA ARG A 62 3.43 -4.87 -15.53
C ARG A 62 4.04 -3.77 -14.67
N ARG A 63 5.30 -3.44 -14.92
CA ARG A 63 6.04 -2.46 -14.13
C ARG A 63 5.42 -1.07 -14.22
N GLY A 64 5.36 -0.38 -13.09
CA GLY A 64 4.83 0.99 -13.03
C GLY A 64 3.33 1.11 -13.24
N TYR A 65 2.60 0.01 -13.10
CA TYR A 65 1.15 -0.04 -13.37
C TYR A 65 0.40 -0.54 -12.14
N ALA A 66 -0.75 0.08 -11.85
CA ALA A 66 -1.66 -0.32 -10.77
C ALA A 66 -0.93 -0.62 -9.44
N GLY A 67 -1.19 -1.76 -8.82
CA GLY A 67 -0.59 -2.13 -7.55
C GLY A 67 -1.35 -1.59 -6.36
N THR A 68 -1.49 -2.43 -5.33
CA THR A 68 -2.17 -2.05 -4.08
C THR A 68 -1.25 -2.30 -2.89
N ALA A 69 -1.51 -1.59 -1.79
CA ALA A 69 -0.79 -1.79 -0.55
C ALA A 69 -1.74 -1.77 0.63
N LEU A 70 -1.39 -2.52 1.65
CA LEU A 70 -2.08 -2.53 2.93
C LEU A 70 -1.06 -2.25 4.01
N LEU A 71 -1.32 -1.22 4.82
CA LEU A 71 -0.48 -0.90 5.96
C LEU A 71 -1.31 -1.02 7.23
N THR A 72 -0.73 -1.60 8.28
CA THR A 72 -1.43 -1.79 9.55
C THR A 72 -0.58 -1.36 10.73
N ALA A 73 -1.20 -0.73 11.72
CA ALA A 73 -0.55 -0.41 12.99
C ALA A 73 -0.44 -1.65 13.86
N LYS A 74 -1.40 -2.57 13.75
CA LYS A 74 -1.42 -3.83 14.49
C LYS A 74 -1.18 -5.00 13.56
N ARG A 75 -0.62 -6.10 14.10
CA ARG A 75 -0.38 -7.31 13.31
C ARG A 75 -1.72 -7.94 12.90
N PRO A 76 -1.97 -8.11 11.60
CA PRO A 76 -3.18 -8.79 11.15
C PRO A 76 -3.07 -10.30 11.42
N ARG A 77 -4.22 -10.96 11.51
CA ARG A 77 -4.28 -12.41 11.68
C ARG A 77 -3.80 -13.13 10.42
N GLU A 78 -4.18 -12.62 9.26
CA GLU A 78 -3.84 -13.21 7.97
C GLU A 78 -3.82 -12.12 6.91
N VAL A 79 -2.91 -12.25 5.94
CA VAL A 79 -2.84 -11.38 4.77
C VAL A 79 -2.78 -12.25 3.53
N ARG A 80 -3.59 -11.92 2.51
CA ARG A 80 -3.56 -12.59 1.22
C ARG A 80 -3.28 -11.58 0.12
N LEU A 81 -2.40 -11.95 -0.82
CA LEU A 81 -2.10 -11.15 -2.00
C LEU A 81 -2.81 -11.79 -3.18
N GLY A 82 -3.82 -11.09 -3.72
CA GLY A 82 -4.66 -11.65 -4.77
C GLY A 82 -5.77 -12.55 -4.22
N PHE A 83 -6.63 -13.02 -5.10
CA PHE A 83 -7.75 -13.88 -4.71
C PHE A 83 -7.85 -15.15 -5.55
N GLY A 84 -6.75 -15.51 -6.25
CA GLY A 84 -6.65 -16.77 -6.98
C GLY A 84 -6.93 -16.68 -8.47
N SER A 85 -7.15 -15.51 -9.02
CA SER A 85 -7.37 -15.31 -10.46
C SER A 85 -6.09 -14.81 -11.11
N LYS A 86 -5.50 -15.58 -12.03
CA LYS A 86 -4.28 -15.17 -12.72
C LYS A 86 -4.46 -13.85 -13.46
N GLU A 87 -5.63 -13.66 -14.09
CA GLU A 87 -5.91 -12.46 -14.86
C GLU A 87 -5.95 -11.21 -13.97
N PHE A 88 -6.74 -11.25 -12.89
CA PHE A 88 -6.89 -10.10 -12.00
C PHE A 88 -5.69 -9.92 -11.09
N ASP A 89 -5.09 -11.01 -10.62
CA ASP A 89 -3.95 -10.92 -9.69
C ASP A 89 -2.71 -10.33 -10.38
N ALA A 90 -2.55 -10.55 -11.70
CA ALA A 90 -1.45 -9.96 -12.45
C ALA A 90 -1.50 -8.43 -12.48
N GLU A 91 -2.66 -7.83 -12.22
CA GLU A 91 -2.79 -6.37 -12.15
C GLU A 91 -2.48 -5.78 -10.78
N GLY A 92 -2.29 -6.62 -9.76
CA GLY A 92 -1.95 -6.13 -8.43
C GLY A 92 -3.02 -5.25 -7.80
N ARG A 93 -4.28 -5.67 -7.88
CA ARG A 93 -5.41 -4.85 -7.42
C ARG A 93 -6.08 -5.37 -6.16
N TYR A 94 -5.62 -6.49 -5.63
CA TYR A 94 -6.21 -7.11 -4.45
C TYR A 94 -5.15 -7.51 -3.43
N VAL A 95 -5.36 -7.10 -2.19
CA VAL A 95 -4.51 -7.49 -1.06
C VAL A 95 -5.32 -7.52 0.24
#